data_a800f0eea1085b0ee375948e91b34f07
#
_entry.id   a800f0eea1085b0ee375948e91b34f07
#
_cell.length_a   1.000
_cell.length_b   1.000
_cell.length_c   1.000
_cell.angle_alpha   90.00
_cell.angle_beta   90.00
_cell.angle_gamma   90.00
#
_symmetry.space_group_name_H-M   'P 1'
#
loop_
_entity.id
_entity.type
_entity.pdbx_description
1 polymer ?
#
loop_
_entity_poly.entity_id
_entity_poly.type
_entity_poly.pdbx_seq_one_letter_code
_entity_poly.pdbx_strand_id
1 'polypeptide(L)'
;MIKFNLTIDNNKCWGCKTCEVACKQENRARDGVKLISVQESGPGVVDGKLDFAFHVNVCRHCDDPPCAEACPEEAIGKREDGIVIMDDNRCTGCQACVEACPYDAIAFDEDKTVAQKCNLCHHRVDQGLVPACADNICPAHCIYFGYSETKLFPRLRSGKVAPAGQQARR
;
A
#
# COMPACT_ATOMS: atom_id res chain seq x y z
N MET A 1 12.38 4.29 -16.32
CA MET A 1 11.04 4.74 -15.86
C MET A 1 11.02 4.78 -14.35
N ILE A 2 10.52 5.85 -13.75
CA ILE A 2 10.43 5.99 -12.29
C ILE A 2 9.28 5.10 -11.80
N LYS A 3 9.55 4.19 -10.87
CA LYS A 3 8.52 3.33 -10.27
C LYS A 3 8.30 3.74 -8.83
N PHE A 4 7.06 4.03 -8.48
CA PHE A 4 6.67 4.34 -7.10
C PHE A 4 6.51 3.08 -6.26
N ASN A 5 6.89 3.17 -5.00
CA ASN A 5 6.69 2.11 -4.02
C ASN A 5 6.49 2.64 -2.58
N LEU A 6 5.97 1.77 -1.72
CA LEU A 6 6.01 1.91 -0.27
C LEU A 6 7.07 0.96 0.29
N THR A 7 7.95 1.51 1.13
CA THR A 7 8.89 0.71 1.93
C THR A 7 8.47 0.77 3.39
N ILE A 8 8.42 -0.36 4.07
CA ILE A 8 7.97 -0.47 5.45
C ILE A 8 9.08 -1.10 6.29
N ASP A 9 9.45 -0.40 7.36
CA ASP A 9 10.36 -0.91 8.39
C ASP A 9 9.52 -1.45 9.56
N ASN A 10 9.19 -2.74 9.52
CA ASN A 10 8.37 -3.38 10.55
C ASN A 10 9.01 -3.36 11.94
N ASN A 11 10.35 -3.27 12.04
CA ASN A 11 11.04 -3.20 13.32
C ASN A 11 10.75 -1.90 14.09
N LYS A 12 10.27 -0.86 13.38
CA LYS A 12 9.86 0.42 13.98
C LYS A 12 8.36 0.51 14.23
N CYS A 13 7.57 -0.45 13.77
CA CYS A 13 6.13 -0.38 13.89
C CYS A 13 5.70 -0.53 15.36
N TRP A 14 4.84 0.36 15.83
CA TRP A 14 4.27 0.32 17.20
C TRP A 14 2.87 -0.29 17.24
N GLY A 15 2.34 -0.77 16.14
CA GLY A 15 0.99 -1.34 16.08
C GLY A 15 -0.15 -0.33 16.26
N CYS A 16 0.10 0.97 16.15
CA CYS A 16 -0.88 2.03 16.43
C CYS A 16 -2.06 2.10 15.43
N LYS A 17 -1.98 1.38 14.31
CA LYS A 17 -3.01 1.27 13.25
C LYS A 17 -3.42 2.61 12.60
N THR A 18 -2.70 3.71 12.84
CA THR A 18 -3.00 5.03 12.26
C THR A 18 -2.96 4.99 10.73
N CYS A 19 -2.08 4.17 10.14
CA CYS A 19 -1.99 3.98 8.69
C CYS A 19 -3.26 3.32 8.12
N GLU A 20 -3.89 2.40 8.85
CA GLU A 20 -5.18 1.79 8.46
C GLU A 20 -6.27 2.86 8.41
N VAL A 21 -6.35 3.70 9.45
CA VAL A 21 -7.35 4.78 9.56
C VAL A 21 -7.16 5.79 8.44
N ALA A 22 -5.93 6.26 8.21
CA ALA A 22 -5.63 7.21 7.14
C ALA A 22 -5.98 6.65 5.76
N CYS A 23 -5.62 5.39 5.49
CA CYS A 23 -5.94 4.72 4.23
C CYS A 23 -7.45 4.57 4.04
N LYS A 24 -8.16 4.20 5.12
CA LYS A 24 -9.61 4.03 5.11
C LYS A 24 -10.34 5.34 4.78
N GLN A 25 -9.94 6.42 5.43
CA GLN A 25 -10.52 7.75 5.19
C GLN A 25 -10.24 8.24 3.76
N GLU A 26 -8.99 8.13 3.30
CA GLU A 26 -8.58 8.60 1.98
C GLU A 26 -9.29 7.85 0.84
N ASN A 27 -9.38 6.53 0.95
CA ASN A 27 -9.96 5.67 -0.09
C ASN A 27 -11.44 5.36 0.14
N ARG A 28 -12.07 5.93 1.19
CA ARG A 28 -13.48 5.69 1.56
C ARG A 28 -13.79 4.18 1.65
N ALA A 29 -12.82 3.40 2.15
CA ALA A 29 -13.00 1.98 2.33
C ALA A 29 -14.04 1.70 3.42
N ARG A 30 -14.89 0.71 3.20
CA ARG A 30 -15.96 0.34 4.15
C ARG A 30 -15.42 -0.32 5.40
N ASP A 31 -16.30 -0.49 6.40
CA ASP A 31 -15.98 -1.24 7.60
C ASP A 31 -15.68 -2.69 7.23
N GLY A 32 -14.63 -3.25 7.81
CA GLY A 32 -14.12 -4.58 7.45
C GLY A 32 -13.11 -4.58 6.30
N VAL A 33 -13.17 -3.64 5.35
CA VAL A 33 -12.25 -3.57 4.22
C VAL A 33 -10.96 -2.84 4.61
N LYS A 34 -9.82 -3.51 4.50
CA LYS A 34 -8.49 -2.96 4.80
C LYS A 34 -7.56 -3.07 3.60
N LEU A 35 -7.15 -1.93 3.05
CA LEU A 35 -6.19 -1.87 1.93
C LEU A 35 -4.73 -1.84 2.41
N ILE A 36 -4.53 -1.59 3.68
CA ILE A 36 -3.32 -1.75 4.47
C ILE A 36 -3.75 -2.28 5.84
N SER A 37 -3.05 -3.24 6.39
CA SER A 37 -3.39 -3.83 7.70
C SER A 37 -2.15 -4.00 8.56
N VAL A 38 -2.32 -3.85 9.88
CA VAL A 38 -1.28 -4.11 10.87
C VAL A 38 -1.64 -5.41 11.59
N GLN A 39 -0.85 -6.42 11.33
CA GLN A 39 -0.98 -7.74 11.95
C GLN A 39 -0.11 -7.80 13.20
N GLU A 40 -0.61 -8.46 14.25
CA GLU A 40 0.07 -8.64 15.52
C GLU A 40 0.65 -10.07 15.57
N SER A 41 1.90 -10.19 15.99
CA SER A 41 2.57 -11.46 16.24
C SER A 41 3.00 -11.51 17.70
N GLY A 42 2.51 -12.48 18.44
CA GLY A 42 2.71 -12.59 19.89
C GLY A 42 1.45 -12.31 20.70
N PRO A 43 1.52 -12.23 22.04
CA PRO A 43 2.75 -12.37 22.84
C PRO A 43 3.32 -13.78 22.77
N GLY A 44 4.64 -13.87 22.62
CA GLY A 44 5.42 -15.11 22.67
C GLY A 44 6.61 -14.97 23.63
N VAL A 45 7.33 -16.04 23.87
CA VAL A 45 8.58 -16.01 24.63
C VAL A 45 9.70 -16.58 23.73
N VAL A 46 10.70 -15.75 23.42
CA VAL A 46 11.90 -16.13 22.69
C VAL A 46 13.11 -15.87 23.57
N ASP A 47 13.94 -16.87 23.80
CA ASP A 47 15.12 -16.82 24.68
C ASP A 47 14.81 -16.26 26.09
N GLY A 48 13.66 -16.62 26.64
CA GLY A 48 13.22 -16.19 27.97
C GLY A 48 12.75 -14.73 28.05
N LYS A 49 12.61 -14.04 26.92
CA LYS A 49 12.11 -12.66 26.83
C LYS A 49 10.76 -12.65 26.13
N LEU A 50 9.89 -11.73 26.57
CA LEU A 50 8.62 -11.50 25.89
C LEU A 50 8.91 -10.97 24.48
N ASP A 51 8.36 -11.65 23.48
CA ASP A 51 8.39 -11.25 22.08
C ASP A 51 7.01 -10.81 21.62
N PHE A 52 6.98 -9.64 20.99
CA PHE A 52 5.75 -9.06 20.44
C PHE A 52 6.11 -8.16 19.26
N ALA A 53 5.60 -8.46 18.08
CA ALA A 53 5.93 -7.74 16.85
C ALA A 53 4.67 -7.32 16.08
N PHE A 54 4.83 -6.27 15.27
CA PHE A 54 3.79 -5.78 14.37
C PHE A 54 4.27 -5.82 12.94
N HIS A 55 3.46 -6.38 12.05
CA HIS A 55 3.74 -6.48 10.62
C HIS A 55 2.70 -5.71 9.83
N VAL A 56 3.16 -4.75 9.06
CA VAL A 56 2.28 -3.99 8.15
C VAL A 56 2.19 -4.75 6.84
N ASN A 57 0.98 -5.20 6.50
CA ASN A 57 0.67 -5.84 5.24
C ASN A 57 0.00 -4.85 4.29
N VAL A 58 0.53 -4.74 3.06
CA VAL A 58 0.02 -3.85 2.02
C VAL A 58 0.46 -4.36 0.64
N CYS A 59 -0.31 -4.04 -0.40
CA CYS A 59 0.04 -4.38 -1.78
C CYS A 59 1.45 -3.88 -2.16
N ARG A 60 2.24 -4.74 -2.79
CA ARG A 60 3.63 -4.45 -3.19
C ARG A 60 3.75 -3.88 -4.60
N HIS A 61 2.64 -3.72 -5.32
CA HIS A 61 2.64 -3.25 -6.71
C HIS A 61 3.67 -3.99 -7.58
N CYS A 62 3.57 -5.33 -7.57
CA CYS A 62 4.50 -6.26 -8.22
C CYS A 62 4.86 -5.83 -9.65
N ASP A 63 6.08 -6.17 -10.10
CA ASP A 63 6.47 -5.91 -11.48
C ASP A 63 5.64 -6.72 -12.46
N ASP A 64 5.43 -8.00 -12.17
CA ASP A 64 4.52 -8.89 -12.86
C ASP A 64 3.41 -9.26 -11.88
N PRO A 65 2.27 -8.51 -11.88
CA PRO A 65 1.24 -8.66 -10.86
C PRO A 65 0.38 -9.90 -11.11
N PRO A 66 0.48 -10.98 -10.30
CA PRO A 66 -0.30 -12.19 -10.51
C PRO A 66 -1.81 -11.95 -10.38
N CYS A 67 -2.20 -10.95 -9.62
CA CYS A 67 -3.61 -10.54 -9.51
C CYS A 67 -4.17 -9.96 -10.81
N ALA A 68 -3.36 -9.31 -11.65
CA ALA A 68 -3.78 -8.83 -12.96
C ALA A 68 -3.88 -9.99 -13.96
N GLU A 69 -2.92 -10.91 -13.92
CA GLU A 69 -2.91 -12.10 -14.78
C GLU A 69 -4.10 -13.03 -14.49
N ALA A 70 -4.48 -13.15 -13.21
CA ALA A 70 -5.61 -13.99 -12.79
C ALA A 70 -6.99 -13.34 -13.04
N CYS A 71 -7.06 -12.07 -13.45
CA CYS A 71 -8.32 -11.36 -13.58
C CYS A 71 -8.98 -11.62 -14.96
N PRO A 72 -10.10 -12.36 -15.04
CA PRO A 72 -10.74 -12.66 -16.33
C PRO A 72 -11.34 -11.43 -17.00
N GLU A 73 -11.67 -10.39 -16.21
CA GLU A 73 -12.26 -9.14 -16.69
C GLU A 73 -11.20 -8.07 -17.03
N GLU A 74 -9.92 -8.40 -16.88
CA GLU A 74 -8.82 -7.42 -17.01
C GLU A 74 -9.10 -6.12 -16.24
N ALA A 75 -9.74 -6.25 -15.08
CA ALA A 75 -10.07 -5.12 -14.21
C ALA A 75 -8.86 -4.58 -13.46
N ILE A 76 -7.73 -5.29 -13.47
CA ILE A 76 -6.50 -4.90 -12.80
C ILE A 76 -5.43 -4.60 -13.84
N GLY A 77 -4.89 -3.40 -13.80
CA GLY A 77 -3.87 -2.94 -14.73
C GLY A 77 -2.67 -2.32 -14.01
N LYS A 78 -1.51 -2.34 -14.68
CA LYS A 78 -0.30 -1.68 -14.21
C LYS A 78 -0.03 -0.42 -15.01
N ARG A 79 0.18 0.69 -14.33
CA ARG A 79 0.55 1.99 -14.92
C ARG A 79 2.05 2.00 -15.27
N GLU A 80 2.46 2.92 -16.13
CA GLU A 80 3.88 3.13 -16.51
C GLU A 80 4.77 3.49 -15.32
N ASP A 81 4.20 4.14 -14.29
CA ASP A 81 4.87 4.48 -13.04
C ASP A 81 4.92 3.33 -12.02
N GLY A 82 4.52 2.12 -12.43
CA GLY A 82 4.57 0.91 -11.64
C GLY A 82 3.38 0.71 -10.71
N ILE A 83 2.46 1.66 -10.61
CA ILE A 83 1.28 1.53 -9.76
C ILE A 83 0.30 0.52 -10.38
N VAL A 84 -0.04 -0.51 -9.64
CA VAL A 84 -1.08 -1.48 -10.03
C VAL A 84 -2.42 -0.96 -9.50
N ILE A 85 -3.35 -0.66 -10.38
CA ILE A 85 -4.69 -0.14 -10.07
C ILE A 85 -5.76 -1.18 -10.39
N MET A 86 -6.93 -1.00 -9.80
CA MET A 86 -8.11 -1.82 -10.05
C MET A 86 -9.25 -0.90 -10.47
N ASP A 87 -9.99 -1.32 -11.47
CA ASP A 87 -11.21 -0.65 -11.93
C ASP A 87 -12.43 -1.38 -11.32
N ASP A 88 -13.05 -0.73 -10.34
CA ASP A 88 -14.22 -1.28 -9.65
C ASP A 88 -15.40 -1.50 -10.59
N ASN A 89 -15.50 -0.75 -11.70
CA ASN A 89 -16.61 -0.88 -12.65
C ASN A 89 -16.49 -2.13 -13.55
N ARG A 90 -15.27 -2.63 -13.73
CA ARG A 90 -14.99 -3.87 -14.49
C ARG A 90 -14.97 -5.11 -13.59
N CYS A 91 -14.89 -4.93 -12.28
CA CYS A 91 -14.81 -6.02 -11.34
C CYS A 91 -16.14 -6.75 -11.21
N THR A 92 -16.17 -8.07 -11.47
CA THR A 92 -17.34 -8.94 -11.32
C THR A 92 -17.39 -9.66 -9.97
N GLY A 93 -16.42 -9.40 -9.08
CA GLY A 93 -16.39 -10.01 -7.75
C GLY A 93 -15.97 -11.48 -7.71
N CYS A 94 -15.35 -12.00 -8.77
CA CYS A 94 -14.96 -13.42 -8.87
C CYS A 94 -13.89 -13.88 -7.87
N GLN A 95 -13.21 -12.94 -7.20
CA GLN A 95 -12.17 -13.16 -6.19
C GLN A 95 -10.89 -13.90 -6.67
N ALA A 96 -10.73 -14.23 -7.94
CA ALA A 96 -9.54 -14.88 -8.46
C ALA A 96 -8.24 -14.10 -8.14
N CYS A 97 -8.30 -12.76 -8.12
CA CYS A 97 -7.18 -11.92 -7.74
C CYS A 97 -6.83 -12.00 -6.23
N VAL A 98 -7.80 -12.28 -5.37
CA VAL A 98 -7.58 -12.48 -3.93
C VAL A 98 -6.77 -13.75 -3.73
N GLU A 99 -7.18 -14.85 -4.34
CA GLU A 99 -6.48 -16.15 -4.27
C GLU A 99 -5.08 -16.09 -4.91
N ALA A 100 -4.93 -15.34 -5.99
CA ALA A 100 -3.66 -15.21 -6.70
C ALA A 100 -2.63 -14.34 -5.96
N CYS A 101 -3.04 -13.56 -4.94
CA CYS A 101 -2.12 -12.64 -4.25
C CYS A 101 -1.25 -13.38 -3.23
N PRO A 102 0.09 -13.53 -3.44
CA PRO A 102 0.95 -14.25 -2.50
C PRO A 102 1.18 -13.50 -1.19
N TYR A 103 0.69 -12.27 -1.08
CA TYR A 103 0.87 -11.40 0.08
C TYR A 103 -0.42 -11.17 0.86
N ASP A 104 -1.53 -11.78 0.45
CA ASP A 104 -2.85 -11.55 1.06
C ASP A 104 -3.18 -10.05 1.23
N ALA A 105 -2.90 -9.27 0.18
CA ALA A 105 -2.99 -7.80 0.20
C ALA A 105 -4.17 -7.26 -0.62
N ILE A 106 -5.16 -8.12 -0.91
CA ILE A 106 -6.39 -7.76 -1.61
C ILE A 106 -7.55 -8.09 -0.68
N ALA A 107 -8.35 -7.08 -0.35
CA ALA A 107 -9.56 -7.24 0.42
C ALA A 107 -10.77 -7.40 -0.51
N PHE A 108 -11.83 -8.04 -0.03
CA PHE A 108 -13.10 -8.14 -0.74
C PHE A 108 -14.16 -7.32 -0.01
N ASP A 109 -14.86 -6.46 -0.74
CA ASP A 109 -16.01 -5.69 -0.25
C ASP A 109 -17.28 -6.46 -0.62
N GLU A 110 -17.85 -7.16 0.36
CA GLU A 110 -19.03 -8.00 0.14
C GLU A 110 -20.26 -7.22 -0.28
N ASP A 111 -20.41 -5.98 0.20
CA ASP A 111 -21.59 -5.17 -0.09
C ASP A 111 -21.56 -4.62 -1.53
N LYS A 112 -20.38 -4.25 -2.01
CA LYS A 112 -20.18 -3.82 -3.39
C LYS A 112 -19.94 -4.99 -4.34
N THR A 113 -19.61 -6.17 -3.78
CA THR A 113 -19.22 -7.36 -4.54
C THR A 113 -18.00 -7.09 -5.44
N VAL A 114 -17.01 -6.35 -4.92
CA VAL A 114 -15.76 -6.03 -5.64
C VAL A 114 -14.54 -6.30 -4.78
N ALA A 115 -13.45 -6.69 -5.40
CA ALA A 115 -12.15 -6.74 -4.75
C ALA A 115 -11.55 -5.32 -4.65
N GLN A 116 -10.81 -5.06 -3.59
CA GLN A 116 -10.14 -3.77 -3.37
C GLN A 116 -8.72 -4.00 -2.85
N LYS A 117 -7.78 -3.16 -3.27
CA LYS A 117 -6.40 -3.21 -2.80
C LYS A 117 -5.78 -1.82 -2.71
N CYS A 118 -4.62 -1.71 -2.10
CA CYS A 118 -3.86 -0.47 -2.14
C CYS A 118 -3.67 0.00 -3.60
N ASN A 119 -4.01 1.25 -3.85
CA ASN A 119 -3.84 1.93 -5.13
C ASN A 119 -2.71 2.98 -5.10
N LEU A 120 -1.87 2.93 -4.05
CA LEU A 120 -0.82 3.90 -3.74
C LEU A 120 -1.34 5.35 -3.65
N CYS A 121 -2.64 5.53 -3.41
CA CYS A 121 -3.31 6.83 -3.47
C CYS A 121 -2.94 7.59 -4.76
N HIS A 122 -3.02 6.93 -5.93
CA HIS A 122 -2.57 7.50 -7.21
C HIS A 122 -3.16 8.89 -7.47
N HIS A 123 -4.39 9.14 -7.05
CA HIS A 123 -5.03 10.46 -7.14
C HIS A 123 -4.28 11.56 -6.38
N ARG A 124 -3.57 11.21 -5.28
CA ARG A 124 -2.65 12.13 -4.57
C ARG A 124 -1.31 12.21 -5.26
N VAL A 125 -0.76 11.06 -5.65
CA VAL A 125 0.55 10.96 -6.32
C VAL A 125 0.56 11.74 -7.62
N ASP A 126 -0.50 11.68 -8.41
CA ASP A 126 -0.69 12.44 -9.64
C ASP A 126 -0.71 13.97 -9.40
N GLN A 127 -1.02 14.41 -8.18
CA GLN A 127 -0.96 15.81 -7.74
C GLN A 127 0.37 16.17 -7.06
N GLY A 128 1.35 15.28 -7.04
CA GLY A 128 2.64 15.46 -6.38
C GLY A 128 2.57 15.36 -4.86
N LEU A 129 1.55 14.70 -4.31
CA LEU A 129 1.41 14.41 -2.90
C LEU A 129 1.82 12.97 -2.60
N VAL A 130 2.19 12.69 -1.36
CA VAL A 130 2.49 11.31 -0.92
C VAL A 130 1.20 10.56 -0.53
N PRO A 131 1.20 9.21 -0.57
CA PRO A 131 0.08 8.41 -0.07
C PRO A 131 -0.28 8.75 1.37
N ALA A 132 -1.56 8.72 1.71
CA ALA A 132 -2.06 9.15 3.02
C ALA A 132 -1.39 8.43 4.20
N CYS A 133 -1.12 7.13 4.08
CA CYS A 133 -0.44 6.34 5.12
C CYS A 133 1.04 6.74 5.32
N ALA A 134 1.67 7.40 4.33
CA ALA A 134 3.06 7.85 4.37
C ALA A 134 3.20 9.37 4.63
N ASP A 135 2.10 10.13 4.69
CA ASP A 135 2.08 11.58 4.83
C ASP A 135 2.23 12.04 6.29
N ASN A 136 3.38 11.71 6.91
CA ASN A 136 3.71 12.03 8.31
C ASN A 136 2.68 11.55 9.36
N ILE A 137 1.72 10.74 8.96
CA ILE A 137 0.68 10.20 9.83
C ILE A 137 1.21 9.10 10.77
N CYS A 138 2.26 8.39 10.36
CA CYS A 138 2.85 7.31 11.14
C CYS A 138 3.74 7.87 12.26
N PRO A 139 3.37 7.76 13.55
CA PRO A 139 4.18 8.29 14.65
C PRO A 139 5.51 7.56 14.82
N ALA A 140 5.57 6.30 14.43
CA ALA A 140 6.80 5.50 14.43
C ALA A 140 7.70 5.77 13.21
N HIS A 141 7.21 6.53 12.24
CA HIS A 141 7.91 6.83 10.99
C HIS A 141 8.49 5.59 10.31
N CYS A 142 7.70 4.52 10.24
CA CYS A 142 8.11 3.26 9.66
C CYS A 142 7.63 3.05 8.21
N ILE A 143 6.80 3.96 7.67
CA ILE A 143 6.29 3.89 6.30
C ILE A 143 6.95 4.99 5.46
N TYR A 144 7.58 4.58 4.37
CA TYR A 144 8.30 5.46 3.45
C TYR A 144 7.72 5.33 2.04
N PHE A 145 7.53 6.45 1.38
CA PHE A 145 7.15 6.49 -0.03
C PHE A 145 8.31 7.01 -0.87
N GLY A 146 8.60 6.40 -2.01
CA GLY A 146 9.72 6.78 -2.85
C GLY A 146 9.73 6.11 -4.22
N TYR A 147 10.87 6.23 -4.89
CA TYR A 147 11.13 5.65 -6.20
C TYR A 147 12.06 4.44 -6.07
N SER A 148 11.91 3.45 -6.95
CA SER A 148 12.70 2.20 -6.92
C SER A 148 14.22 2.39 -7.07
N GLU A 149 14.68 3.52 -7.60
CA GLU A 149 16.12 3.79 -7.83
C GLU A 149 16.78 4.60 -6.71
N THR A 150 16.04 5.04 -5.72
CA THR A 150 16.57 5.85 -4.63
C THR A 150 16.54 5.10 -3.31
N LYS A 151 17.73 4.97 -2.69
CA LYS A 151 17.83 4.57 -1.29
C LYS A 151 16.99 5.53 -0.45
N LEU A 152 16.11 4.99 0.39
CA LEU A 152 15.23 5.67 1.35
C LEU A 152 15.31 7.19 1.36
N PHE A 153 14.24 7.86 0.91
CA PHE A 153 14.16 9.31 1.07
C PHE A 153 14.09 9.66 2.56
N PRO A 154 14.99 10.51 3.06
CA PRO A 154 14.73 11.17 4.31
C PRO A 154 13.50 12.06 4.14
N ARG A 155 12.55 11.93 5.06
CA ARG A 155 11.31 12.72 5.20
C ARG A 155 11.24 13.98 4.33
N LEU A 156 10.34 13.98 3.37
CA LEU A 156 9.85 15.24 2.80
C LEU A 156 9.03 15.93 3.90
N ARG A 157 9.59 16.97 4.52
CA ARG A 157 8.95 17.76 5.58
C ARG A 157 7.67 18.49 5.17
N SER A 158 7.22 18.36 3.94
CA SER A 158 6.12 19.17 3.38
C SER A 158 5.07 18.39 2.59
N GLY A 159 5.04 17.05 2.65
CA GLY A 159 3.98 16.27 1.98
C GLY A 159 3.91 16.39 0.45
N LYS A 160 4.89 17.03 -0.20
CA LYS A 160 4.92 17.21 -1.65
C LYS A 160 6.05 16.41 -2.28
N VAL A 161 5.73 15.64 -3.30
CA VAL A 161 6.71 15.00 -4.20
C VAL A 161 7.02 16.00 -5.30
N ALA A 162 8.31 16.27 -5.56
CA ALA A 162 8.68 17.11 -6.68
C ALA A 162 8.22 16.45 -8.00
N PRO A 163 7.59 17.18 -8.91
CA PRO A 163 7.18 16.63 -10.20
C PRO A 163 8.38 16.08 -10.96
N ALA A 164 8.20 14.93 -11.60
CA ALA A 164 9.23 14.11 -12.22
C ALA A 164 10.15 14.80 -13.27
N GLY A 165 9.89 16.04 -13.62
CA GLY A 165 10.67 16.83 -14.59
C GLY A 165 11.67 17.82 -14.01
N GLN A 166 11.71 18.05 -12.69
CA GLN A 166 12.55 19.12 -12.11
C GLN A 166 13.81 18.65 -11.36
N GLN A 167 14.08 17.35 -11.28
CA GLN A 167 15.25 16.82 -10.55
C GLN A 167 16.53 16.65 -11.42
N ALA A 168 16.54 17.08 -12.67
CA ALA A 168 17.70 16.94 -13.57
C ALA A 168 18.61 18.17 -13.64
N ARG A 169 18.60 19.06 -12.65
CA ARG A 169 19.60 20.16 -12.58
C ARG A 169 19.91 20.51 -11.13
N ARG A 170 20.85 19.75 -10.53
CA ARG A 170 21.88 20.27 -9.61
C ARG A 170 23.00 19.25 -9.46
#